data_a9a3b24793ce419758aa684d751a0af3
#
_entry.id   a9a3b24793ce419758aa684d751a0af3
#
_cell.length_a   1.000
_cell.length_b   1.000
_cell.length_c   1.000
_cell.angle_alpha   90.00
_cell.angle_beta   90.00
_cell.angle_gamma   90.00
#
_symmetry.space_group_name_H-M   'P 1'
#
loop_
_entity.id
_entity.type
_entity.pdbx_description
1 polymer ?
#
loop_
_entity_poly.entity_id
_entity_poly.type
_entity_poly.pdbx_seq_one_letter_code
_entity_poly.pdbx_strand_id
1 'polypeptide(L)'
;MSRTAITQRRVATSGIELNIAEQGDGPLVLLLHGFPESWYSWRHQFAPLAAAGFHAVAPDMRGYGKSDRPAGISAYNQIEVVNDIIGLIPALGYETAVVIGHDWGAPTAWSTALHHP
;
A
#
# COMPACT_ATOMS: atom_id res chain seq x y z
N MET A 1 2.18 19.58 -9.51
CA MET A 1 2.45 20.10 -8.17
C MET A 1 3.04 19.00 -7.31
N SER A 2 4.17 19.25 -6.69
CA SER A 2 4.82 18.23 -5.89
C SER A 2 4.15 18.11 -4.52
N ARG A 3 4.09 16.87 -4.00
CA ARG A 3 3.51 16.58 -2.69
C ARG A 3 4.60 16.71 -1.63
N THR A 4 4.58 17.80 -0.87
CA THR A 4 5.58 18.08 0.15
C THR A 4 5.16 17.66 1.55
N ALA A 5 3.94 17.19 1.71
CA ALA A 5 3.40 16.71 2.98
C ALA A 5 2.70 15.37 2.78
N ILE A 6 2.58 14.59 3.85
CA ILE A 6 1.84 13.33 3.84
C ILE A 6 0.35 13.67 3.76
N THR A 7 -0.34 13.10 2.78
CA THR A 7 -1.79 13.22 2.64
C THR A 7 -2.43 11.85 2.65
N GLN A 8 -3.70 11.76 3.00
CA GLN A 8 -4.45 10.52 3.03
C GLN A 8 -5.67 10.62 2.14
N ARG A 9 -6.04 9.49 1.51
CA ARG A 9 -7.28 9.34 0.75
C ARG A 9 -7.66 7.88 0.65
N ARG A 10 -8.91 7.62 0.27
CA ARG A 10 -9.39 6.25 0.04
C ARG A 10 -9.36 5.97 -1.45
N VAL A 11 -8.93 4.76 -1.79
CA VAL A 11 -8.79 4.30 -3.19
C VAL A 11 -9.49 2.95 -3.33
N ALA A 12 -10.34 2.82 -4.34
CA ALA A 12 -10.99 1.56 -4.66
C ALA A 12 -9.99 0.60 -5.32
N THR A 13 -9.98 -0.63 -4.86
CA THR A 13 -9.16 -1.70 -5.43
C THR A 13 -10.03 -2.95 -5.61
N SER A 14 -9.59 -4.13 -5.27
CA SER A 14 -10.30 -5.38 -5.58
C SER A 14 -11.59 -5.56 -4.75
N GLY A 15 -12.59 -4.74 -5.01
CA GLY A 15 -13.91 -4.84 -4.37
C GLY A 15 -14.03 -4.16 -3.02
N ILE A 16 -12.97 -3.50 -2.55
CA ILE A 16 -12.98 -2.73 -1.31
C ILE A 16 -12.27 -1.40 -1.52
N GLU A 17 -12.34 -0.52 -0.52
CA GLU A 17 -11.54 0.70 -0.50
C GLU A 17 -10.45 0.59 0.55
N LEU A 18 -9.24 0.99 0.18
CA LEU A 18 -8.12 1.12 1.10
C LEU A 18 -7.86 2.59 1.39
N ASN A 19 -7.61 2.91 2.66
CA ASN A 19 -7.05 4.20 3.00
C ASN A 19 -5.57 4.17 2.69
N ILE A 20 -5.06 5.17 1.98
CA ILE A 20 -3.64 5.31 1.71
C ILE A 20 -3.11 6.60 2.28
N ALA A 21 -1.84 6.58 2.69
CA ALA A 21 -1.06 7.78 2.97
C ALA A 21 -0.01 7.90 1.87
N GLU A 22 0.28 9.10 1.39
CA GLU A 22 1.16 9.29 0.26
C GLU A 22 1.92 10.60 0.33
N GLN A 23 3.10 10.62 -0.29
CA GLN A 23 3.93 11.80 -0.43
C GLN A 23 4.85 11.64 -1.64
N GLY A 24 5.12 12.75 -2.32
CA GLY A 24 6.08 12.78 -3.42
C GLY A 24 5.46 12.50 -4.78
N ASP A 25 6.27 12.66 -5.82
CA ASP A 25 5.93 12.41 -7.21
C ASP A 25 7.04 11.60 -7.86
N GLY A 26 6.70 10.76 -8.82
CA GLY A 26 7.67 9.92 -9.52
C GLY A 26 7.25 8.46 -9.55
N PRO A 27 8.21 7.54 -9.76
CA PRO A 27 7.90 6.10 -9.74
C PRO A 27 7.28 5.68 -8.42
N LEU A 28 6.34 4.73 -8.48
CA LEU A 28 5.56 4.29 -7.32
C LEU A 28 6.36 3.34 -6.44
N VAL A 29 6.37 3.61 -5.14
CA VAL A 29 6.89 2.73 -4.09
C VAL A 29 5.77 2.45 -3.11
N LEU A 30 5.38 1.18 -2.98
CA LEU A 30 4.35 0.73 -2.04
C LEU A 30 5.01 0.21 -0.76
N LEU A 31 4.54 0.70 0.38
CA LEU A 31 5.07 0.37 1.70
C LEU A 31 4.00 -0.39 2.49
N LEU A 32 4.22 -1.69 2.71
CA LEU A 32 3.24 -2.59 3.33
C LEU A 32 3.58 -2.84 4.79
N HIS A 33 2.66 -2.46 5.67
CA HIS A 33 2.84 -2.57 7.12
C HIS A 33 2.60 -4.00 7.63
N GLY A 34 3.03 -4.24 8.87
CA GLY A 34 2.81 -5.50 9.57
C GLY A 34 1.69 -5.42 10.60
N PHE A 35 1.58 -6.48 11.41
CA PHE A 35 0.60 -6.59 12.48
C PHE A 35 1.23 -6.19 13.82
N PRO A 36 0.54 -5.43 14.67
CA PRO A 36 -0.77 -4.77 14.52
C PRO A 36 -0.58 -3.28 14.16
N GLU A 37 -0.22 -3.00 12.91
CA GLU A 37 0.22 -1.68 12.49
C GLU A 37 -0.75 -1.03 11.50
N SER A 38 -0.33 0.09 10.93
CA SER A 38 -1.04 0.82 9.89
C SER A 38 0.01 1.57 9.04
N TRP A 39 -0.44 2.38 8.08
CA TRP A 39 0.47 3.22 7.30
C TRP A 39 1.43 4.04 8.18
N TYR A 40 1.00 4.38 9.38
CA TYR A 40 1.76 5.23 10.29
C TYR A 40 3.14 4.67 10.65
N SER A 41 3.30 3.34 10.55
CA SER A 41 4.60 2.68 10.77
C SER A 41 5.66 3.19 9.79
N TRP A 42 5.25 3.64 8.60
CA TRP A 42 6.13 4.13 7.55
C TRP A 42 6.33 5.64 7.55
N ARG A 43 5.81 6.36 8.53
CA ARG A 43 5.77 7.82 8.54
C ARG A 43 7.14 8.50 8.36
N HIS A 44 8.21 7.86 8.80
CA HIS A 44 9.57 8.41 8.70
C HIS A 44 10.26 8.11 7.35
N GLN A 45 9.68 7.25 6.53
CA GLN A 45 10.23 6.89 5.22
C GLN A 45 9.68 7.76 4.09
N PHE A 46 8.57 8.45 4.30
CA PHE A 46 7.92 9.24 3.25
C PHE A 46 8.79 10.39 2.76
N ALA A 47 9.30 11.22 3.65
CA ALA A 47 10.08 12.38 3.26
C ALA A 47 11.37 12.01 2.50
N PRO A 48 12.18 11.02 2.96
CA PRO A 48 13.36 10.60 2.21
C PRO A 48 13.03 10.05 0.82
N LEU A 49 11.95 9.26 0.69
CA LEU A 49 11.56 8.71 -0.61
C LEU A 49 11.07 9.81 -1.55
N ALA A 50 10.26 10.72 -1.05
CA ALA A 50 9.78 11.85 -1.84
C ALA A 50 10.94 12.74 -2.29
N ALA A 51 11.91 12.99 -1.40
CA ALA A 51 13.10 13.78 -1.73
C ALA A 51 13.97 13.08 -2.77
N ALA A 52 13.96 11.76 -2.83
CA ALA A 52 14.69 10.97 -3.82
C ALA A 52 13.96 10.86 -5.17
N GLY A 53 12.78 11.47 -5.30
CA GLY A 53 12.03 11.50 -6.55
C GLY A 53 11.03 10.37 -6.72
N PHE A 54 10.56 9.77 -5.64
CA PHE A 54 9.57 8.70 -5.67
C PHE A 54 8.21 9.16 -5.14
N HIS A 55 7.16 8.48 -5.62
CA HIS A 55 5.82 8.59 -5.05
C HIS A 55 5.65 7.46 -4.03
N ALA A 56 5.81 7.79 -2.76
CA ALA A 56 5.69 6.82 -1.67
C ALA A 56 4.21 6.70 -1.26
N VAL A 57 3.70 5.48 -1.24
CA VAL A 57 2.32 5.18 -0.89
C VAL A 57 2.30 4.05 0.13
N ALA A 58 1.67 4.28 1.27
CA ALA A 58 1.50 3.25 2.30
C ALA A 58 -0.01 3.03 2.52
N PRO A 59 -0.57 1.91 2.04
CA PRO A 59 -1.95 1.60 2.32
C PRO A 59 -2.11 1.08 3.75
N ASP A 60 -3.23 1.38 4.38
CA ASP A 60 -3.71 0.58 5.49
C ASP A 60 -4.21 -0.72 4.87
N MET A 61 -3.60 -1.84 5.24
CA MET A 61 -3.97 -3.13 4.68
C MET A 61 -5.42 -3.48 5.03
N ARG A 62 -6.03 -4.35 4.25
CA ARG A 62 -7.41 -4.83 4.47
C ARG A 62 -7.62 -5.17 5.95
N GLY A 63 -8.65 -4.56 6.57
CA GLY A 63 -8.97 -4.78 7.98
C GLY A 63 -8.20 -3.92 8.97
N TYR A 64 -7.28 -3.08 8.50
CA TYR A 64 -6.46 -2.22 9.37
C TYR A 64 -6.76 -0.75 9.14
N GLY A 65 -6.44 0.06 10.14
CA GLY A 65 -6.53 1.51 10.07
C GLY A 65 -7.90 1.97 9.58
N LYS A 66 -7.90 2.80 8.55
CA LYS A 66 -9.12 3.37 7.96
C LYS A 66 -9.58 2.66 6.69
N SER A 67 -8.96 1.53 6.34
CA SER A 67 -9.39 0.72 5.21
C SER A 67 -10.61 -0.11 5.55
N ASP A 68 -11.31 -0.60 4.53
CA ASP A 68 -12.48 -1.45 4.71
C ASP A 68 -12.15 -2.73 5.48
N ARG A 69 -13.13 -3.20 6.24
CA ARG A 69 -13.02 -4.39 7.10
C ARG A 69 -14.08 -5.40 6.70
N PRO A 70 -13.90 -6.10 5.55
CA PRO A 70 -14.87 -7.09 5.13
C PRO A 70 -15.03 -8.19 6.17
N ALA A 71 -16.23 -8.74 6.26
CA ALA A 71 -16.56 -9.79 7.24
C ALA A 71 -16.10 -11.16 6.75
N GLY A 72 -15.81 -12.06 7.70
CA GLY A 72 -15.47 -13.44 7.41
C GLY A 72 -13.98 -13.69 7.32
N ILE A 73 -13.55 -14.89 7.73
CA ILE A 73 -12.14 -15.27 7.75
C ILE A 73 -11.57 -15.34 6.34
N SER A 74 -12.31 -15.90 5.39
CA SER A 74 -11.87 -16.05 4.00
C SER A 74 -11.60 -14.72 3.32
N ALA A 75 -12.19 -13.61 3.80
CA ALA A 75 -11.93 -12.28 3.24
C ALA A 75 -10.50 -11.79 3.50
N TYR A 76 -9.75 -12.47 4.38
CA TYR A 76 -8.40 -12.06 4.77
C TYR A 76 -7.32 -13.06 4.36
N ASN A 77 -7.62 -13.95 3.42
CA ASN A 77 -6.58 -14.86 2.93
C ASN A 77 -5.55 -14.08 2.09
N GLN A 78 -4.39 -14.70 1.89
CA GLN A 78 -3.26 -14.05 1.21
C GLN A 78 -3.60 -13.64 -0.23
N ILE A 79 -4.44 -14.41 -0.93
CA ILE A 79 -4.84 -14.09 -2.30
C ILE A 79 -5.61 -12.76 -2.32
N GLU A 80 -6.53 -12.56 -1.40
CA GLU A 80 -7.31 -11.32 -1.32
C GLU A 80 -6.43 -10.12 -1.01
N VAL A 81 -5.48 -10.29 -0.09
CA VAL A 81 -4.55 -9.22 0.29
C VAL A 81 -3.64 -8.85 -0.89
N VAL A 82 -3.11 -9.85 -1.61
CA VAL A 82 -2.29 -9.62 -2.80
C VAL A 82 -3.11 -8.92 -3.89
N ASN A 83 -4.36 -9.33 -4.10
CA ASN A 83 -5.23 -8.69 -5.08
C ASN A 83 -5.47 -7.22 -4.77
N ASP A 84 -5.57 -6.85 -3.49
CA ASP A 84 -5.69 -5.45 -3.10
C ASP A 84 -4.49 -4.64 -3.59
N ILE A 85 -3.28 -5.17 -3.41
CA ILE A 85 -2.04 -4.49 -3.80
C ILE A 85 -1.93 -4.40 -5.32
N ILE A 86 -2.23 -5.49 -6.04
CA ILE A 86 -2.20 -5.50 -7.50
C ILE A 86 -3.23 -4.53 -8.08
N GLY A 87 -4.42 -4.46 -7.48
CA GLY A 87 -5.45 -3.52 -7.92
C GLY A 87 -5.10 -2.05 -7.63
N LEU A 88 -4.31 -1.82 -6.58
CA LEU A 88 -3.93 -0.48 -6.18
C LEU A 88 -3.00 0.19 -7.22
N ILE A 89 -2.11 -0.57 -7.83
CA ILE A 89 -1.12 -0.03 -8.78
C ILE A 89 -1.81 0.69 -9.96
N PRO A 90 -2.70 0.04 -10.74
CA PRO A 90 -3.38 0.76 -11.82
C PRO A 90 -4.38 1.81 -11.31
N ALA A 91 -4.98 1.61 -10.14
CA ALA A 91 -5.88 2.59 -9.55
C ALA A 91 -5.17 3.91 -9.25
N LEU A 92 -3.86 3.86 -9.00
CA LEU A 92 -3.03 5.05 -8.80
C LEU A 92 -2.41 5.56 -10.11
N GLY A 93 -2.70 4.93 -11.25
CA GLY A 93 -2.22 5.37 -12.55
C GLY A 93 -0.86 4.84 -12.96
N TYR A 94 -0.42 3.72 -12.38
CA TYR A 94 0.89 3.12 -12.67
C TYR A 94 0.74 1.75 -13.31
N GLU A 95 1.78 1.32 -14.06
CA GLU A 95 1.88 -0.03 -14.60
C GLU A 95 2.78 -0.91 -13.71
N THR A 96 3.75 -0.30 -13.03
CA THR A 96 4.71 -1.01 -12.18
C THR A 96 4.92 -0.28 -10.87
N ALA A 97 5.44 -1.01 -9.88
CA ALA A 97 5.77 -0.45 -8.58
C ALA A 97 6.89 -1.24 -7.92
N VAL A 98 7.65 -0.58 -7.05
CA VAL A 98 8.51 -1.25 -6.07
C VAL A 98 7.65 -1.52 -4.85
N VAL A 99 7.71 -2.74 -4.31
CA VAL A 99 6.92 -3.14 -3.15
C VAL A 99 7.86 -3.49 -2.00
N ILE A 100 7.69 -2.83 -0.87
CA ILE A 100 8.49 -3.04 0.34
C ILE A 100 7.55 -3.47 1.45
N GLY A 101 7.85 -4.58 2.11
CA GLY A 101 7.03 -5.08 3.20
C GLY A 101 7.84 -5.26 4.48
N HIS A 102 7.16 -5.13 5.63
CA HIS A 102 7.75 -5.32 6.94
C HIS A 102 6.84 -6.21 7.77
N ASP A 103 7.41 -7.17 8.51
CA ASP A 103 6.68 -8.10 9.37
C ASP A 103 5.62 -8.88 8.55
N TRP A 104 4.33 -8.79 8.85
CA TRP A 104 3.27 -9.43 8.06
C TRP A 104 3.10 -8.84 6.66
N GLY A 105 3.61 -7.61 6.43
CA GLY A 105 3.66 -7.02 5.09
C GLY A 105 4.69 -7.68 4.19
N ALA A 106 5.75 -8.31 4.76
CA ALA A 106 6.80 -8.96 3.98
C ALA A 106 6.27 -10.17 3.18
N PRO A 107 5.50 -11.12 3.75
CA PRO A 107 4.91 -12.20 2.95
C PRO A 107 4.04 -11.68 1.80
N THR A 108 3.28 -10.62 2.03
CA THR A 108 2.46 -10.01 0.98
C THR A 108 3.32 -9.44 -0.14
N ALA A 109 4.41 -8.75 0.19
CA ALA A 109 5.34 -8.21 -0.79
C ALA A 109 5.97 -9.35 -1.62
N TRP A 110 6.43 -10.41 -0.97
CA TRP A 110 6.99 -11.58 -1.64
C TRP A 110 5.98 -12.26 -2.56
N SER A 111 4.76 -12.51 -2.07
CA SER A 111 3.70 -13.13 -2.86
C SER A 111 3.33 -12.28 -4.06
N THR A 112 3.27 -10.96 -3.88
CA THR A 112 2.98 -10.04 -4.98
C THR A 112 4.03 -10.14 -6.07
N ALA A 113 5.31 -10.10 -5.71
CA ALA A 113 6.41 -10.18 -6.66
C ALA A 113 6.48 -11.54 -7.36
N LEU A 114 6.20 -12.64 -6.63
CA LEU A 114 6.25 -14.00 -7.20
C LEU A 114 5.14 -14.25 -8.21
N HIS A 115 3.94 -13.76 -7.95
CA HIS A 115 2.78 -14.02 -8.79
C HIS A 115 2.55 -12.93 -9.84
N HIS A 116 3.11 -11.74 -9.66
CA HIS A 116 2.95 -10.59 -10.55
C HIS A 116 4.29 -9.86 -10.73
N PRO A 117 5.26 -10.52 -11.36
CA PRO A 117 6.61 -9.95 -11.54
C PRO A 117 6.65 -8.71 -12.41
#